data_56da1a0ca574b3527eb830d585df45ae
#
_entry.id   56da1a0ca574b3527eb830d585df45ae
#
_cell.length_a   1.000
_cell.length_b   1.000
_cell.length_c   1.000
_cell.angle_alpha   90.00
_cell.angle_beta   90.00
_cell.angle_gamma   90.00
#
_symmetry.space_group_name_H-M   'P 1'
#
loop_
_entity.id
_entity.type
_entity.pdbx_description
1 polymer ?
#
loop_
_entity_poly.entity_id
_entity_poly.type
_entity_poly.pdbx_seq_one_letter_code
_entity_poly.pdbx_strand_id
1 'polypeptide(L)'
;GSINENDENNGISHFLEHLMFKGTHKHKAGYFDKTLESKGAIVNAATWKDYTFYYVTLPQGPDGEYFKLAIELHADMMLDPVIPEEEIGVAFNLGDDSVPQKRERHVVIEEIRMRQDQPWTKIYNSTNKNMYTNHPYKRDVIGFPQTIASIPRETILEYYRTHYTPNNITTIVAGDFNHEEVLEKVCKEFDFKGRENYNNPKQ
;
A
#
# COMPACT_ATOMS: atom_id res chain seq x y z
N GLY A 1 6.21 -2.15 -5.30
CA GLY A 1 7.41 -1.51 -4.75
C GLY A 1 7.98 -0.43 -5.66
N SER A 2 8.87 0.41 -5.14
CA SER A 2 9.34 1.63 -5.81
C SER A 2 10.20 1.41 -7.05
N ILE A 3 10.60 0.18 -7.36
CA ILE A 3 11.32 -0.17 -8.60
C ILE A 3 10.51 0.18 -9.86
N ASN A 4 9.20 0.18 -9.76
CA ASN A 4 8.27 0.45 -10.87
C ASN A 4 7.95 1.95 -11.05
N GLU A 5 8.50 2.80 -10.20
CA GLU A 5 8.29 4.24 -10.22
C GLU A 5 9.27 4.96 -11.15
N ASN A 6 8.94 6.18 -11.53
CA ASN A 6 9.81 7.13 -12.21
C ASN A 6 9.98 8.40 -11.37
N ASP A 7 10.65 9.41 -11.91
CA ASP A 7 10.94 10.64 -11.16
C ASP A 7 9.69 11.52 -10.95
N GLU A 8 8.64 11.34 -11.78
CA GLU A 8 7.38 12.12 -11.70
C GLU A 8 6.41 11.56 -10.68
N ASN A 9 6.50 10.25 -10.38
CA ASN A 9 5.61 9.55 -9.46
C ASN A 9 6.31 8.87 -8.29
N ASN A 10 7.57 9.22 -8.01
CA ASN A 10 8.32 8.61 -6.91
C ASN A 10 7.63 8.77 -5.56
N GLY A 11 7.45 7.67 -4.87
CA GLY A 11 6.70 7.56 -3.62
C GLY A 11 5.26 7.10 -3.77
N ILE A 12 4.77 6.91 -5.02
CA ILE A 12 3.38 6.49 -5.26
C ILE A 12 3.06 5.11 -4.67
N SER A 13 4.02 4.17 -4.66
CA SER A 13 3.81 2.85 -4.05
C SER A 13 3.54 2.93 -2.56
N HIS A 14 4.30 3.75 -1.86
CA HIS A 14 4.14 3.97 -0.43
C HIS A 14 2.86 4.80 -0.13
N PHE A 15 2.59 5.81 -0.94
CA PHE A 15 1.37 6.59 -0.80
C PHE A 15 0.12 5.74 -1.04
N LEU A 16 0.13 4.87 -2.05
CA LEU A 16 -0.96 3.92 -2.29
C LEU A 16 -1.11 2.94 -1.12
N GLU A 17 -0.02 2.49 -0.50
CA GLU A 17 -0.06 1.64 0.69
C GLU A 17 -0.95 2.26 1.77
N HIS A 18 -0.75 3.54 2.11
CA HIS A 18 -1.58 4.28 3.07
C HIS A 18 -3.06 4.34 2.65
N LEU A 19 -3.30 4.56 1.36
CA LEU A 19 -4.65 4.74 0.82
C LEU A 19 -5.46 3.45 0.74
N MET A 20 -4.80 2.28 0.70
CA MET A 20 -5.48 0.99 0.70
C MET A 20 -6.31 0.76 1.97
N PHE A 21 -5.94 1.37 3.10
CA PHE A 21 -6.69 1.31 4.36
C PHE A 21 -7.87 2.29 4.44
N LYS A 22 -8.11 3.09 3.39
CA LYS A 22 -9.14 4.16 3.41
C LYS A 22 -10.49 3.73 2.87
N GLY A 23 -10.78 2.44 2.93
CA GLY A 23 -12.08 1.86 2.63
C GLY A 23 -12.19 1.23 1.26
N THR A 24 -13.25 0.45 1.12
CA THR A 24 -13.66 -0.27 -0.08
C THR A 24 -15.08 0.12 -0.45
N HIS A 25 -15.62 -0.39 -1.56
CA HIS A 25 -17.02 -0.18 -1.89
C HIS A 25 -17.98 -0.81 -0.87
N LYS A 26 -17.53 -1.83 -0.11
CA LYS A 26 -18.32 -2.48 0.94
C LYS A 26 -18.13 -1.85 2.32
N HIS A 27 -16.93 -1.36 2.62
CA HIS A 27 -16.54 -0.96 3.97
C HIS A 27 -15.90 0.42 3.99
N LYS A 28 -16.34 1.26 4.93
CA LYS A 28 -15.79 2.62 5.12
C LYS A 28 -14.36 2.57 5.69
N ALA A 29 -13.64 3.67 5.53
CA ALA A 29 -12.32 3.88 6.13
C ALA A 29 -12.31 3.53 7.63
N GLY A 30 -11.28 2.81 8.07
CA GLY A 30 -11.12 2.34 9.45
C GLY A 30 -11.94 1.10 9.81
N TYR A 31 -12.77 0.56 8.92
CA TYR A 31 -13.51 -0.68 9.21
C TYR A 31 -12.59 -1.88 9.30
N PHE A 32 -11.64 -2.00 8.37
CA PHE A 32 -10.66 -3.08 8.31
C PHE A 32 -9.88 -3.17 9.63
N ASP A 33 -9.23 -2.08 10.01
CA ASP A 33 -8.40 -2.02 11.22
C ASP A 33 -9.22 -2.32 12.48
N LYS A 34 -10.29 -1.54 12.70
CA LYS A 34 -11.14 -1.68 13.90
C LYS A 34 -11.73 -3.08 14.06
N THR A 35 -12.15 -3.69 12.94
CA THR A 35 -12.75 -5.01 12.96
C THR A 35 -11.73 -6.07 13.36
N LEU A 36 -10.56 -6.05 12.74
CA LEU A 36 -9.51 -7.03 13.00
C LEU A 36 -8.84 -6.80 14.37
N GLU A 37 -8.54 -5.57 14.73
CA GLU A 37 -7.97 -5.22 16.04
C GLU A 37 -8.90 -5.60 17.20
N SER A 38 -10.23 -5.48 17.04
CA SER A 38 -11.21 -5.94 18.03
C SER A 38 -11.16 -7.46 18.26
N LYS A 39 -10.56 -8.22 17.34
CA LYS A 39 -10.31 -9.67 17.45
C LYS A 39 -8.89 -9.99 17.95
N GLY A 40 -8.13 -8.99 18.37
CA GLY A 40 -6.75 -9.15 18.83
C GLY A 40 -5.72 -9.21 17.72
N ALA A 41 -6.06 -8.73 16.53
CA ALA A 41 -5.14 -8.68 15.41
C ALA A 41 -4.08 -7.58 15.55
N ILE A 42 -2.91 -7.86 14.97
CA ILE A 42 -1.91 -6.85 14.62
C ILE A 42 -2.00 -6.66 13.11
N VAL A 43 -2.31 -5.45 12.69
CA VAL A 43 -2.45 -5.04 11.29
C VAL A 43 -1.30 -4.12 10.93
N ASN A 44 -0.65 -4.34 9.80
CA ASN A 44 0.37 -3.42 9.31
C ASN A 44 0.62 -3.62 7.81
N ALA A 45 1.39 -2.70 7.21
CA ALA A 45 1.89 -2.79 5.85
C ALA A 45 3.30 -2.20 5.76
N ALA A 46 4.00 -2.47 4.68
CA ALA A 46 5.26 -1.81 4.37
C ALA A 46 5.57 -1.84 2.87
N THR A 47 6.13 -0.77 2.37
CA THR A 47 6.65 -0.66 1.01
C THR A 47 8.16 -0.71 1.01
N TRP A 48 8.73 -1.50 0.10
CA TRP A 48 10.14 -1.60 -0.16
C TRP A 48 10.45 -1.34 -1.64
N LYS A 49 11.69 -1.62 -2.04
CA LYS A 49 12.10 -1.39 -3.44
C LYS A 49 11.33 -2.26 -4.44
N ASP A 50 11.18 -3.54 -4.14
CA ASP A 50 10.67 -4.55 -5.07
C ASP A 50 9.22 -4.95 -4.80
N TYR A 51 8.70 -4.68 -3.60
CA TYR A 51 7.38 -5.11 -3.18
C TYR A 51 6.72 -4.12 -2.22
N THR A 52 5.42 -4.22 -2.12
CA THR A 52 4.60 -3.70 -1.02
C THR A 52 3.86 -4.90 -0.42
N PHE A 53 3.82 -5.03 0.88
CA PHE A 53 3.08 -6.10 1.54
C PHE A 53 2.17 -5.57 2.63
N TYR A 54 1.06 -6.25 2.80
CA TYR A 54 0.05 -5.98 3.80
C TYR A 54 -0.13 -7.24 4.62
N TYR A 55 -0.12 -7.15 5.93
CA TYR A 55 -0.23 -8.34 6.74
C TYR A 55 -1.10 -8.16 7.97
N VAL A 56 -1.69 -9.27 8.38
CA VAL A 56 -2.45 -9.38 9.61
C VAL A 56 -1.95 -10.61 10.36
N THR A 57 -1.67 -10.43 11.64
CA THR A 57 -1.40 -11.53 12.58
C THR A 57 -2.52 -11.53 13.60
N LEU A 58 -3.24 -12.66 13.73
CA LEU A 58 -4.40 -12.75 14.62
C LEU A 58 -4.59 -14.18 15.14
N PRO A 59 -5.31 -14.35 16.29
CA PRO A 59 -5.78 -15.66 16.72
C PRO A 59 -6.77 -16.23 15.70
N GLN A 60 -6.86 -17.54 15.59
CA GLN A 60 -7.85 -18.17 14.70
C GLN A 60 -9.31 -17.80 15.05
N GLY A 61 -9.58 -17.57 16.33
CA GLY A 61 -10.93 -17.41 16.84
C GLY A 61 -11.71 -18.73 16.92
N PRO A 62 -12.96 -18.70 17.43
CA PRO A 62 -13.82 -19.86 17.44
C PRO A 62 -14.03 -20.41 16.02
N ASP A 63 -13.81 -21.70 15.83
CA ASP A 63 -13.99 -22.39 14.54
C ASP A 63 -13.29 -21.72 13.34
N GLY A 64 -12.19 -21.00 13.60
CA GLY A 64 -11.45 -20.27 12.58
C GLY A 64 -12.16 -19.02 12.03
N GLU A 65 -13.15 -18.50 12.74
CA GLU A 65 -13.97 -17.36 12.29
C GLU A 65 -13.12 -16.10 12.03
N TYR A 66 -12.20 -15.76 12.93
CA TYR A 66 -11.37 -14.54 12.79
C TYR A 66 -10.42 -14.64 11.60
N PHE A 67 -9.89 -15.82 11.39
CA PHE A 67 -9.01 -16.11 10.27
C PHE A 67 -9.76 -16.02 8.92
N LYS A 68 -10.96 -16.62 8.83
CA LYS A 68 -11.80 -16.52 7.63
C LYS A 68 -12.18 -15.07 7.32
N LEU A 69 -12.52 -14.29 8.35
CA LEU A 69 -12.81 -12.86 8.24
C LEU A 69 -11.59 -12.07 7.76
N ALA A 70 -10.39 -12.38 8.26
CA ALA A 70 -9.17 -11.69 7.83
C ALA A 70 -8.87 -11.91 6.34
N ILE A 71 -9.05 -13.13 5.81
CA ILE A 71 -8.90 -13.41 4.37
C ILE A 71 -9.91 -12.59 3.56
N GLU A 72 -11.16 -12.56 3.98
CA GLU A 72 -12.24 -11.84 3.30
C GLU A 72 -11.96 -10.33 3.25
N LEU A 73 -11.64 -9.74 4.39
CA LEU A 73 -11.35 -8.30 4.47
C LEU A 73 -10.06 -7.92 3.72
N HIS A 74 -9.03 -8.79 3.74
CA HIS A 74 -7.82 -8.58 2.95
C HIS A 74 -8.10 -8.61 1.45
N ALA A 75 -8.89 -9.59 1.00
CA ALA A 75 -9.26 -9.69 -0.40
C ALA A 75 -10.07 -8.45 -0.83
N ASP A 76 -11.03 -8.02 -0.03
CA ASP A 76 -11.82 -6.82 -0.30
C ASP A 76 -10.93 -5.56 -0.41
N MET A 77 -10.00 -5.37 0.52
CA MET A 77 -9.03 -4.27 0.50
C MET A 77 -8.15 -4.31 -0.76
N MET A 78 -7.67 -5.51 -1.16
CA MET A 78 -6.78 -5.64 -2.32
C MET A 78 -7.51 -5.49 -3.65
N LEU A 79 -8.78 -5.92 -3.73
CA LEU A 79 -9.51 -6.01 -4.99
C LEU A 79 -10.43 -4.83 -5.26
N ASP A 80 -10.91 -4.15 -4.23
CA ASP A 80 -11.98 -3.16 -4.39
C ASP A 80 -11.80 -1.87 -3.57
N PRO A 81 -10.57 -1.31 -3.45
CA PRO A 81 -10.35 -0.08 -2.72
C PRO A 81 -10.98 1.11 -3.44
N VAL A 82 -11.59 2.02 -2.67
CA VAL A 82 -12.22 3.25 -3.22
C VAL A 82 -11.18 4.34 -3.50
N ILE A 83 -10.11 4.41 -2.71
CA ILE A 83 -9.09 5.47 -2.78
C ILE A 83 -9.77 6.85 -2.83
N PRO A 84 -10.49 7.26 -1.77
CA PRO A 84 -11.36 8.43 -1.82
C PRO A 84 -10.56 9.73 -1.87
N GLU A 85 -11.02 10.68 -2.67
CA GLU A 85 -10.34 11.97 -2.87
C GLU A 85 -10.21 12.77 -1.55
N GLU A 86 -11.24 12.68 -0.70
CA GLU A 86 -11.25 13.30 0.61
C GLU A 86 -10.19 12.73 1.57
N GLU A 87 -9.79 11.47 1.42
CA GLU A 87 -8.72 10.86 2.22
C GLU A 87 -7.32 11.17 1.65
N ILE A 88 -7.21 11.27 0.33
CA ILE A 88 -5.97 11.72 -0.32
C ILE A 88 -5.63 13.13 0.13
N GLY A 89 -6.59 14.02 0.05
CA GLY A 89 -6.45 15.47 0.23
C GLY A 89 -6.10 16.20 -1.06
N VAL A 90 -6.39 17.50 -1.08
CA VAL A 90 -6.12 18.36 -2.24
C VAL A 90 -4.62 18.46 -2.51
N ALA A 91 -4.24 18.59 -3.78
CA ALA A 91 -2.85 18.89 -4.15
C ALA A 91 -2.51 20.33 -3.72
N PHE A 92 -1.27 20.55 -3.30
CA PHE A 92 -0.83 21.86 -2.80
C PHE A 92 0.65 22.12 -3.11
N ASN A 93 1.04 23.40 -3.03
CA ASN A 93 2.44 23.79 -3.08
C ASN A 93 3.04 23.71 -1.69
N LEU A 94 4.25 23.16 -1.56
CA LEU A 94 4.95 23.10 -0.28
C LEU A 94 5.16 24.52 0.28
N GLY A 95 4.79 24.71 1.55
CA GLY A 95 4.82 26.01 2.21
C GLY A 95 3.52 26.81 2.10
N ASP A 96 2.49 26.26 1.49
CA ASP A 96 1.15 26.85 1.50
C ASP A 96 0.39 26.40 2.75
N ASP A 97 0.39 27.23 3.78
CA ASP A 97 -0.26 26.97 5.06
C ASP A 97 -1.80 27.19 5.01
N SER A 98 -2.34 27.65 3.88
CA SER A 98 -3.78 27.86 3.70
C SER A 98 -4.55 26.57 3.40
N VAL A 99 -3.87 25.52 3.00
CA VAL A 99 -4.46 24.23 2.65
C VAL A 99 -4.90 23.49 3.92
N PRO A 100 -6.17 23.01 3.98
CA PRO A 100 -6.64 22.23 5.10
C PRO A 100 -5.75 21.00 5.33
N GLN A 101 -5.11 20.95 6.49
CA GLN A 101 -4.21 19.87 6.85
C GLN A 101 -4.98 18.63 7.34
N LYS A 102 -4.28 17.48 7.39
CA LYS A 102 -4.71 16.22 7.99
C LYS A 102 -5.40 15.25 7.03
N ARG A 103 -4.81 15.08 5.85
CA ARG A 103 -5.13 13.98 4.94
C ARG A 103 -3.84 13.21 4.66
N GLU A 104 -3.94 12.09 4.00
CA GLU A 104 -2.80 11.17 3.82
C GLU A 104 -1.59 11.84 3.13
N ARG A 105 -1.80 12.81 2.24
CA ARG A 105 -0.67 13.60 1.69
C ARG A 105 0.20 14.23 2.78
N HIS A 106 -0.43 14.86 3.76
CA HIS A 106 0.30 15.50 4.85
C HIS A 106 0.96 14.47 5.77
N VAL A 107 0.27 13.34 6.04
CA VAL A 107 0.81 12.26 6.85
C VAL A 107 2.10 11.72 6.22
N VAL A 108 2.08 11.40 4.93
CA VAL A 108 3.26 10.89 4.21
C VAL A 108 4.37 11.95 4.13
N ILE A 109 4.03 13.23 3.89
CA ILE A 109 5.03 14.31 3.87
C ILE A 109 5.69 14.50 5.23
N GLU A 110 4.93 14.43 6.32
CA GLU A 110 5.52 14.49 7.68
C GLU A 110 6.40 13.27 7.95
N GLU A 111 6.02 12.08 7.50
CA GLU A 111 6.87 10.90 7.60
C GLU A 111 8.19 11.06 6.82
N ILE A 112 8.13 11.64 5.60
CA ILE A 112 9.34 11.95 4.82
C ILE A 112 10.25 12.89 5.63
N ARG A 113 9.70 13.95 6.22
CA ARG A 113 10.46 14.90 7.04
C ARG A 113 11.13 14.23 8.23
N MET A 114 10.37 13.40 8.98
CA MET A 114 10.91 12.65 10.12
C MET A 114 12.07 11.72 9.71
N ARG A 115 11.93 11.05 8.57
CA ARG A 115 12.99 10.16 8.03
C ARG A 115 14.23 10.94 7.57
N GLN A 116 14.02 12.12 6.96
CA GLN A 116 15.13 12.97 6.51
C GLN A 116 15.99 13.50 7.66
N ASP A 117 15.48 13.58 8.86
CA ASP A 117 16.23 13.99 10.05
C ASP A 117 17.14 12.87 10.60
N GLN A 118 16.95 11.63 10.17
CA GLN A 118 17.74 10.49 10.63
C GLN A 118 19.07 10.38 9.85
N PRO A 119 20.23 10.36 10.52
CA PRO A 119 21.52 10.27 9.86
C PRO A 119 21.70 9.02 9.00
N TRP A 120 21.22 7.88 9.46
CA TRP A 120 21.30 6.63 8.72
C TRP A 120 20.50 6.63 7.42
N THR A 121 19.34 7.27 7.40
CA THR A 121 18.54 7.47 6.19
C THR A 121 19.30 8.31 5.16
N LYS A 122 19.96 9.38 5.61
CA LYS A 122 20.79 10.23 4.74
C LYS A 122 21.95 9.46 4.11
N ILE A 123 22.65 8.65 4.93
CA ILE A 123 23.75 7.81 4.45
C ILE A 123 23.24 6.79 3.43
N TYR A 124 22.16 6.06 3.77
CA TYR A 124 21.59 5.05 2.89
C TYR A 124 21.14 5.63 1.54
N ASN A 125 20.42 6.74 1.56
CA ASN A 125 19.94 7.40 0.34
C ASN A 125 21.09 7.96 -0.50
N SER A 126 22.10 8.57 0.14
CA SER A 126 23.29 9.05 -0.56
C SER A 126 24.09 7.89 -1.18
N THR A 127 24.23 6.78 -0.47
CA THR A 127 24.89 5.59 -1.00
C THR A 127 24.16 5.06 -2.23
N ASN A 128 22.85 4.86 -2.16
CA ASN A 128 22.06 4.38 -3.29
C ASN A 128 22.13 5.31 -4.50
N LYS A 129 22.02 6.62 -4.27
CA LYS A 129 22.10 7.62 -5.32
C LYS A 129 23.46 7.61 -6.06
N ASN A 130 24.54 7.35 -5.34
CA ASN A 130 25.89 7.29 -5.92
C ASN A 130 26.20 5.92 -6.54
N MET A 131 25.65 4.83 -5.97
CA MET A 131 25.87 3.46 -6.45
C MET A 131 25.08 3.17 -7.75
N TYR A 132 23.88 3.69 -7.86
CA TYR A 132 22.98 3.39 -8.98
C TYR A 132 22.79 4.63 -9.88
N THR A 133 23.39 4.61 -11.07
CA THR A 133 23.26 5.71 -12.03
C THR A 133 21.87 5.71 -12.70
N ASN A 134 21.49 4.57 -13.27
CA ASN A 134 20.25 4.44 -14.05
C ASN A 134 19.19 3.54 -13.39
N HIS A 135 19.60 2.69 -12.44
CA HIS A 135 18.69 1.76 -11.81
C HIS A 135 17.71 2.49 -10.87
N PRO A 136 16.43 2.08 -10.84
CA PRO A 136 15.42 2.70 -9.97
C PRO A 136 15.77 2.74 -8.47
N TYR A 137 16.66 1.87 -8.00
CA TYR A 137 17.11 1.85 -6.60
C TYR A 137 17.81 3.14 -6.13
N LYS A 138 18.21 4.01 -7.05
CA LYS A 138 18.72 5.34 -6.70
C LYS A 138 17.68 6.22 -5.98
N ARG A 139 16.37 5.97 -6.19
CA ARG A 139 15.27 6.74 -5.61
C ARG A 139 14.94 6.26 -4.21
N ASP A 140 14.52 7.18 -3.36
CA ASP A 140 13.98 6.82 -2.05
C ASP A 140 12.61 6.17 -2.21
N VAL A 141 12.31 5.15 -1.38
CA VAL A 141 11.05 4.42 -1.40
C VAL A 141 9.88 5.32 -1.00
N ILE A 142 10.11 6.18 -0.01
CA ILE A 142 9.04 7.05 0.51
C ILE A 142 8.72 8.21 -0.44
N GLY A 143 9.58 8.47 -1.42
CA GLY A 143 9.43 9.56 -2.38
C GLY A 143 9.90 10.92 -1.88
N PHE A 144 9.44 11.95 -2.55
CA PHE A 144 9.76 13.35 -2.25
C PHE A 144 8.51 14.14 -1.87
N PRO A 145 8.60 15.11 -0.94
CA PRO A 145 7.47 15.94 -0.55
C PRO A 145 6.77 16.61 -1.74
N GLN A 146 7.52 17.08 -2.74
CA GLN A 146 7.00 17.73 -3.94
C GLN A 146 6.12 16.78 -4.75
N THR A 147 6.58 15.55 -4.96
CA THR A 147 5.85 14.53 -5.71
C THR A 147 4.57 14.15 -4.97
N ILE A 148 4.67 13.82 -3.68
CA ILE A 148 3.51 13.45 -2.86
C ILE A 148 2.48 14.59 -2.79
N ALA A 149 2.92 15.85 -2.69
CA ALA A 149 2.02 16.99 -2.64
C ALA A 149 1.21 17.19 -3.94
N SER A 150 1.70 16.72 -5.08
CA SER A 150 1.13 17.03 -6.40
C SER A 150 0.55 15.84 -7.16
N ILE A 151 0.86 14.57 -6.82
CA ILE A 151 0.34 13.39 -7.55
C ILE A 151 -1.18 13.44 -7.65
N PRO A 152 -1.77 13.42 -8.87
CA PRO A 152 -3.20 13.37 -9.05
C PRO A 152 -3.78 12.01 -8.62
N ARG A 153 -5.03 12.02 -8.14
CA ARG A 153 -5.75 10.78 -7.79
C ARG A 153 -5.80 9.79 -8.97
N GLU A 154 -6.01 10.27 -10.18
CA GLU A 154 -6.09 9.39 -11.35
C GLU A 154 -4.78 8.64 -11.61
N THR A 155 -3.64 9.28 -11.39
CA THR A 155 -2.32 8.61 -11.46
C THR A 155 -2.19 7.50 -10.42
N ILE A 156 -2.73 7.71 -9.21
CA ILE A 156 -2.74 6.69 -8.14
C ILE A 156 -3.65 5.51 -8.53
N LEU A 157 -4.83 5.80 -9.08
CA LEU A 157 -5.76 4.77 -9.55
C LEU A 157 -5.19 3.97 -10.72
N GLU A 158 -4.52 4.63 -11.66
CA GLU A 158 -3.86 3.97 -12.78
C GLU A 158 -2.72 3.07 -12.28
N TYR A 159 -1.90 3.56 -11.33
CA TYR A 159 -0.85 2.77 -10.71
C TYR A 159 -1.41 1.52 -10.00
N TYR A 160 -2.52 1.67 -9.27
CA TYR A 160 -3.23 0.55 -8.65
C TYR A 160 -3.70 -0.46 -9.71
N ARG A 161 -4.43 -0.03 -10.74
CA ARG A 161 -4.96 -0.90 -11.80
C ARG A 161 -3.86 -1.66 -12.53
N THR A 162 -2.71 -1.01 -12.74
CA THR A 162 -1.57 -1.59 -13.44
C THR A 162 -0.82 -2.63 -12.61
N HIS A 163 -0.66 -2.41 -11.30
CA HIS A 163 0.23 -3.23 -10.48
C HIS A 163 -0.49 -4.23 -9.57
N TYR A 164 -1.76 -3.99 -9.22
CA TYR A 164 -2.55 -4.90 -8.37
C TYR A 164 -3.38 -5.85 -9.25
N THR A 165 -2.68 -6.79 -9.86
CA THR A 165 -3.19 -7.71 -10.88
C THR A 165 -2.95 -9.17 -10.49
N PRO A 166 -3.69 -10.15 -11.09
CA PRO A 166 -3.61 -11.55 -10.67
C PRO A 166 -2.20 -12.13 -10.68
N ASN A 167 -1.41 -11.80 -11.68
CA ASN A 167 -0.05 -12.32 -11.85
C ASN A 167 1.03 -11.51 -11.10
N ASN A 168 0.66 -10.47 -10.39
CA ASN A 168 1.59 -9.60 -9.65
C ASN A 168 1.27 -9.53 -8.14
N ILE A 169 0.32 -10.32 -7.67
CA ILE A 169 -0.02 -10.47 -6.25
C ILE A 169 0.28 -11.91 -5.82
N THR A 170 0.90 -12.03 -4.65
CA THR A 170 1.13 -13.31 -3.97
C THR A 170 0.47 -13.26 -2.62
N THR A 171 -0.46 -14.17 -2.36
CA THR A 171 -1.08 -14.34 -1.05
C THR A 171 -0.33 -15.41 -0.27
N ILE A 172 0.11 -15.08 0.93
CA ILE A 172 0.84 -15.99 1.83
C ILE A 172 0.02 -16.15 3.09
N VAL A 173 -0.28 -17.40 3.45
CA VAL A 173 -0.97 -17.73 4.70
C VAL A 173 -0.08 -18.68 5.49
N ALA A 174 0.17 -18.38 6.75
CA ALA A 174 0.99 -19.19 7.64
C ALA A 174 0.31 -19.33 9.01
N GLY A 175 0.25 -20.55 9.53
CA GLY A 175 -0.39 -20.83 10.81
C GLY A 175 -0.84 -22.27 10.93
N ASP A 176 -1.63 -22.54 11.97
CA ASP A 176 -2.25 -23.84 12.22
C ASP A 176 -3.65 -23.85 11.59
N PHE A 177 -3.81 -24.49 10.44
CA PHE A 177 -5.08 -24.55 9.71
C PHE A 177 -5.13 -25.74 8.75
N ASN A 178 -6.33 -26.09 8.27
CA ASN A 178 -6.49 -27.04 7.19
C ASN A 178 -6.11 -26.40 5.85
N HIS A 179 -5.13 -26.98 5.17
CA HIS A 179 -4.58 -26.42 3.92
C HIS A 179 -5.63 -26.30 2.80
N GLU A 180 -6.46 -27.33 2.64
CA GLU A 180 -7.45 -27.38 1.55
C GLU A 180 -8.55 -26.33 1.76
N GLU A 181 -9.06 -26.18 2.99
CA GLU A 181 -10.07 -25.17 3.34
C GLU A 181 -9.55 -23.74 3.13
N VAL A 182 -8.29 -23.51 3.49
CA VAL A 182 -7.68 -22.19 3.33
C VAL A 182 -7.45 -21.87 1.86
N LEU A 183 -6.95 -22.83 1.09
CA LEU A 183 -6.75 -22.67 -0.34
C LEU A 183 -8.08 -22.35 -1.05
N GLU A 184 -9.13 -23.10 -0.75
CA GLU A 184 -10.48 -22.86 -1.29
C GLU A 184 -10.98 -21.45 -0.91
N LYS A 185 -10.84 -21.05 0.35
CA LYS A 185 -11.25 -19.72 0.83
C LYS A 185 -10.46 -18.61 0.13
N VAL A 186 -9.14 -18.72 0.02
CA VAL A 186 -8.30 -17.73 -0.66
C VAL A 186 -8.67 -17.62 -2.14
N CYS A 187 -8.80 -18.75 -2.85
CA CYS A 187 -9.19 -18.74 -4.27
C CYS A 187 -10.57 -18.12 -4.51
N LYS A 188 -11.50 -18.35 -3.58
CA LYS A 188 -12.84 -17.75 -3.66
C LYS A 188 -12.84 -16.26 -3.43
N GLU A 189 -12.14 -15.78 -2.41
CA GLU A 189 -12.16 -14.35 -2.04
C GLU A 189 -11.28 -13.50 -2.94
N PHE A 190 -10.12 -14.00 -3.37
CA PHE A 190 -9.23 -13.31 -4.32
C PHE A 190 -9.62 -13.56 -5.78
N ASP A 191 -10.91 -13.39 -6.09
CA ASP A 191 -11.41 -13.45 -7.45
C ASP A 191 -11.22 -12.09 -8.15
N PHE A 192 -10.25 -12.03 -9.05
CA PHE A 192 -9.89 -10.82 -9.81
C PHE A 192 -10.90 -10.42 -10.89
N LYS A 193 -12.00 -11.18 -11.07
CA LYS A 193 -13.13 -10.84 -11.97
C LYS A 193 -12.72 -10.36 -13.36
N GLY A 194 -11.78 -11.07 -13.98
CA GLY A 194 -11.34 -10.77 -15.34
C GLY A 194 -10.40 -9.57 -15.48
N ARG A 195 -9.74 -9.12 -14.41
CA ARG A 195 -8.65 -8.15 -14.51
C ARG A 195 -7.55 -8.67 -15.41
N GLU A 196 -7.00 -7.79 -16.24
CA GLU A 196 -5.86 -8.12 -17.08
C GLU A 196 -4.60 -8.38 -16.26
N ASN A 197 -3.73 -9.21 -16.81
CA ASN A 197 -2.43 -9.47 -16.21
C ASN A 197 -1.52 -8.25 -16.35
N TYR A 198 -0.66 -8.08 -15.35
CA TYR A 198 0.42 -7.10 -15.41
C TYR A 198 1.37 -7.46 -16.57
N ASN A 199 1.56 -6.50 -17.46
CA ASN A 199 2.50 -6.61 -18.56
C ASN A 199 3.73 -5.78 -18.19
N ASN A 200 4.79 -6.44 -17.72
CA ASN A 200 6.01 -5.74 -17.31
C ASN A 200 6.76 -5.28 -18.57
N PRO A 201 6.84 -3.97 -18.85
CA PRO A 201 7.53 -3.46 -20.04
C PRO A 201 9.05 -3.63 -19.99
N LYS A 202 9.60 -4.17 -18.91
CA LYS A 202 11.04 -4.39 -18.70
C LYS A 202 11.46 -5.85 -18.82
N GLN A 203 10.55 -6.74 -19.21
CA GLN A 203 10.86 -8.15 -19.52
C GLN A 203 10.95 -8.37 -21.02
#